data_9c1727cefadad0a5cbd96ebd249f9993
#
_entry.id   9c1727cefadad0a5cbd96ebd249f9993
#
_cell.length_a   1.000
_cell.length_b   1.000
_cell.length_c   1.000
_cell.angle_alpha   90.00
_cell.angle_beta   90.00
_cell.angle_gamma   90.00
#
_symmetry.space_group_name_H-M   'P 1'
#
loop_
_entity.id
_entity.type
_entity.pdbx_description
1 polymer ?
#
loop_
_entity_poly.entity_id
_entity_poly.type
_entity_poly.pdbx_seq_one_letter_code
_entity_poly.pdbx_strand_id
1 'polypeptide(L)'
;SVAYHLTKLGWKDVLLLERKKLTSGTTWHAAGLIAQLRASSNMTKLAKYTQELYGSLEEETGVSTGFKRVGSITVALTEERMEELNRSAAMARAFDVGIEEISPNEILEKYPHINLDKVVGGVFLEKDGQGDPANIALALAKGARQNGANINEGIKVTKIHKSGRVVKGVDWVSGSGETGHTSCEMIVNCAGMWGHAVGKMAGVNIPLHACEHFYIVSEPIEGLSQLPVLRVPDECAYYKEDAGKLMLGAFEPNAKPWAADGIPDDFEFDQLQEDFDHFEPILEMAVNRIPMLGEAGIHTFFNGPESFTPDNAYHLGQAPELDNFWLAAGFNSIGIQSAGGAGMALSQWMNDGQKPFDLGDVDILRMHPFQGNKHYLFERSKETLGLLYADHFPFRQKETARGVRRSPFHSYLKDHGAVFGELAGWERANWFSEKGQIQEYQYSWGRQNWFENSHNEHMAVRNSLGMYDMSSFGKLMVEGRD
;
A
#
# COMPACT_ATOMS: atom_id res chain seq x y z
N SER A 1 -5.40 -13.38 8.50
CA SER A 1 -4.13 -14.00 8.04
C SER A 1 -3.19 -14.27 9.22
N VAL A 2 -2.86 -13.30 10.11
CA VAL A 2 -1.95 -13.51 11.25
C VAL A 2 -2.46 -14.65 12.17
N ALA A 3 -3.73 -14.61 12.58
CA ALA A 3 -4.30 -15.67 13.43
C ALA A 3 -4.21 -17.06 12.77
N TYR A 4 -4.44 -17.14 11.44
CA TYR A 4 -4.30 -18.37 10.67
C TYR A 4 -2.86 -18.91 10.74
N HIS A 5 -1.86 -18.05 10.49
CA HIS A 5 -0.46 -18.50 10.48
C HIS A 5 0.07 -18.82 11.89
N LEU A 6 -0.30 -18.06 12.91
CA LEU A 6 0.07 -18.38 14.29
C LEU A 6 -0.44 -19.77 14.71
N THR A 7 -1.70 -20.08 14.38
CA THR A 7 -2.27 -21.39 14.68
C THR A 7 -1.65 -22.51 13.85
N LYS A 8 -1.25 -22.24 12.60
CA LYS A 8 -0.47 -23.18 11.77
C LYS A 8 0.92 -23.46 12.36
N LEU A 9 1.52 -22.48 13.03
CA LEU A 9 2.79 -22.65 13.80
C LEU A 9 2.60 -23.34 15.14
N GLY A 10 1.37 -23.72 15.50
CA GLY A 10 1.07 -24.49 16.70
C GLY A 10 0.65 -23.65 17.92
N TRP A 11 0.47 -22.35 17.79
CA TRP A 11 -0.06 -21.51 18.87
C TRP A 11 -1.51 -21.90 19.19
N LYS A 12 -1.82 -22.03 20.50
CA LYS A 12 -3.14 -22.52 20.96
C LYS A 12 -4.02 -21.42 21.54
N ASP A 13 -3.42 -20.40 22.15
CA ASP A 13 -4.13 -19.28 22.78
C ASP A 13 -4.16 -18.04 21.86
N VAL A 14 -4.74 -18.21 20.67
CA VAL A 14 -4.92 -17.12 19.71
C VAL A 14 -6.36 -16.62 19.78
N LEU A 15 -6.54 -15.37 20.25
CA LEU A 15 -7.82 -14.68 20.32
C LEU A 15 -7.85 -13.53 19.31
N LEU A 16 -8.84 -13.50 18.44
CA LEU A 16 -9.14 -12.37 17.56
C LEU A 16 -10.41 -11.68 18.06
N LEU A 17 -10.32 -10.39 18.31
CA LEU A 17 -11.45 -9.53 18.68
C LEU A 17 -11.76 -8.61 17.49
N GLU A 18 -12.94 -8.78 16.90
CA GLU A 18 -13.45 -7.93 15.84
C GLU A 18 -14.58 -7.06 16.40
N ARG A 19 -14.45 -5.74 16.21
CA ARG A 19 -15.40 -4.78 16.81
C ARG A 19 -16.83 -4.90 16.28
N LYS A 20 -16.96 -5.37 15.02
CA LYS A 20 -18.24 -5.53 14.31
C LYS A 20 -18.36 -6.94 13.72
N LYS A 21 -18.35 -7.08 12.42
CA LYS A 21 -18.32 -8.35 11.70
C LYS A 21 -17.01 -8.50 10.94
N LEU A 22 -16.57 -9.74 10.76
CA LEU A 22 -15.45 -10.00 9.85
C LEU A 22 -15.77 -9.38 8.49
N THR A 23 -14.78 -8.77 7.87
CA THR A 23 -14.84 -8.07 6.58
C THR A 23 -15.50 -6.70 6.57
N SER A 24 -16.21 -6.28 7.62
CA SER A 24 -17.06 -5.07 7.64
C SER A 24 -16.34 -3.73 7.46
N GLY A 25 -15.02 -3.72 7.58
CA GLY A 25 -14.20 -2.53 7.28
C GLY A 25 -13.98 -2.35 5.78
N THR A 26 -12.73 -2.30 5.33
CA THR A 26 -12.33 -2.12 3.92
C THR A 26 -12.43 -3.41 3.09
N THR A 27 -12.39 -4.59 3.73
CA THR A 27 -12.24 -5.87 3.02
C THR A 27 -13.40 -6.19 2.08
N TRP A 28 -14.65 -5.95 2.49
CA TRP A 28 -15.84 -6.35 1.73
C TRP A 28 -15.98 -5.66 0.37
N HIS A 29 -15.44 -4.46 0.24
CA HIS A 29 -15.51 -3.66 -0.98
C HIS A 29 -14.20 -3.62 -1.78
N ALA A 30 -13.17 -4.34 -1.37
CA ALA A 30 -11.91 -4.37 -2.10
C ALA A 30 -12.08 -4.99 -3.50
N ALA A 31 -11.35 -4.47 -4.50
CA ALA A 31 -11.45 -4.94 -5.88
C ALA A 31 -10.97 -6.39 -6.07
N GLY A 32 -10.15 -6.91 -5.17
CA GLY A 32 -9.70 -8.30 -5.19
C GLY A 32 -8.65 -8.63 -6.25
N LEU A 33 -7.88 -7.66 -6.71
CA LEU A 33 -6.76 -7.89 -7.63
C LEU A 33 -5.60 -8.55 -6.90
N ILE A 34 -5.00 -9.58 -7.51
CA ILE A 34 -3.94 -10.38 -6.89
C ILE A 34 -2.78 -10.52 -7.89
N ALA A 35 -1.71 -9.76 -7.65
CA ALA A 35 -0.54 -9.72 -8.50
C ALA A 35 0.73 -10.11 -7.74
N GLN A 36 1.69 -10.72 -8.45
CA GLN A 36 2.93 -11.25 -7.86
C GLN A 36 4.05 -10.23 -7.75
N LEU A 37 4.28 -9.47 -8.82
CA LEU A 37 5.44 -8.58 -8.90
C LEU A 37 5.32 -7.38 -7.96
N ARG A 38 6.39 -7.09 -7.23
CA ARG A 38 6.56 -5.92 -6.36
C ARG A 38 7.92 -5.28 -6.59
N ALA A 39 8.09 -4.07 -6.06
CA ALA A 39 9.30 -3.27 -6.22
C ALA A 39 10.58 -3.90 -5.65
N SER A 40 10.49 -4.92 -4.79
CA SER A 40 11.65 -5.64 -4.26
C SER A 40 11.45 -7.15 -4.26
N SER A 41 12.55 -7.89 -4.23
CA SER A 41 12.55 -9.37 -4.18
C SER A 41 11.77 -9.89 -2.97
N ASN A 42 11.95 -9.27 -1.80
CA ASN A 42 11.31 -9.73 -0.58
C ASN A 42 9.80 -9.47 -0.59
N MET A 43 9.36 -8.32 -1.10
CA MET A 43 7.94 -8.04 -1.27
C MET A 43 7.31 -8.95 -2.33
N THR A 44 8.05 -9.28 -3.39
CA THR A 44 7.62 -10.25 -4.41
C THR A 44 7.46 -11.66 -3.81
N LYS A 45 8.36 -12.10 -2.92
CA LYS A 45 8.20 -13.38 -2.19
C LYS A 45 6.90 -13.42 -1.38
N LEU A 46 6.56 -12.34 -0.67
CA LEU A 46 5.31 -12.23 0.09
C LEU A 46 4.07 -12.30 -0.81
N ALA A 47 4.12 -11.63 -1.96
CA ALA A 47 3.03 -11.63 -2.92
C ALA A 47 2.84 -13.00 -3.60
N LYS A 48 3.92 -13.67 -3.99
CA LYS A 48 3.89 -15.05 -4.52
C LYS A 48 3.29 -16.02 -3.50
N TYR A 49 3.75 -15.96 -2.25
CA TYR A 49 3.19 -16.77 -1.18
C TYR A 49 1.69 -16.51 -0.98
N THR A 50 1.28 -15.24 -1.01
CA THR A 50 -0.14 -14.87 -0.89
C THR A 50 -0.99 -15.54 -1.95
N GLN A 51 -0.53 -15.53 -3.20
CA GLN A 51 -1.24 -16.13 -4.33
C GLN A 51 -1.33 -17.65 -4.21
N GLU A 52 -0.24 -18.31 -3.82
CA GLU A 52 -0.19 -19.76 -3.58
C GLU A 52 -1.14 -20.16 -2.45
N LEU A 53 -1.13 -19.41 -1.34
CA LEU A 53 -2.02 -19.63 -0.21
C LEU A 53 -3.50 -19.54 -0.64
N TYR A 54 -3.88 -18.51 -1.38
CA TYR A 54 -5.28 -18.35 -1.78
C TYR A 54 -5.75 -19.44 -2.74
N GLY A 55 -4.84 -19.98 -3.55
CA GLY A 55 -5.12 -21.12 -4.41
C GLY A 55 -5.35 -22.45 -3.67
N SER A 56 -4.82 -22.58 -2.43
CA SER A 56 -4.94 -23.80 -1.63
C SER A 56 -5.98 -23.73 -0.51
N LEU A 57 -6.42 -22.53 -0.12
CA LEU A 57 -7.33 -22.35 1.03
C LEU A 57 -8.67 -23.03 0.86
N GLU A 58 -9.21 -23.13 -0.35
CA GLU A 58 -10.48 -23.81 -0.58
C GLU A 58 -10.40 -25.30 -0.25
N GLU A 59 -9.33 -25.98 -0.69
CA GLU A 59 -9.09 -27.39 -0.38
C GLU A 59 -8.90 -27.59 1.13
N GLU A 60 -8.17 -26.70 1.80
CA GLU A 60 -7.91 -26.79 3.24
C GLU A 60 -9.14 -26.51 4.09
N THR A 61 -9.92 -25.51 3.72
CA THR A 61 -10.98 -24.97 4.59
C THR A 61 -12.39 -25.30 4.14
N GLY A 62 -12.57 -25.71 2.89
CA GLY A 62 -13.89 -25.86 2.26
C GLY A 62 -14.63 -24.55 2.04
N VAL A 63 -13.90 -23.41 2.02
CA VAL A 63 -14.45 -22.09 1.66
C VAL A 63 -13.75 -21.61 0.40
N SER A 64 -14.52 -21.40 -0.66
CA SER A 64 -13.97 -20.88 -1.92
C SER A 64 -13.44 -19.46 -1.73
N THR A 65 -12.22 -19.22 -2.19
CA THR A 65 -11.62 -17.88 -2.22
C THR A 65 -12.03 -17.07 -3.44
N GLY A 66 -12.72 -17.71 -4.39
CA GLY A 66 -12.98 -17.11 -5.70
C GLY A 66 -11.72 -16.78 -6.50
N PHE A 67 -10.55 -17.30 -6.10
CA PHE A 67 -9.29 -17.00 -6.77
C PHE A 67 -9.23 -17.65 -8.15
N LYS A 68 -9.05 -16.79 -9.18
CA LYS A 68 -8.91 -17.19 -10.58
C LYS A 68 -7.65 -16.59 -11.15
N ARG A 69 -6.81 -17.42 -11.78
CA ARG A 69 -5.65 -16.98 -12.56
C ARG A 69 -6.11 -16.55 -13.94
N VAL A 70 -6.47 -15.28 -14.09
CA VAL A 70 -6.92 -14.69 -15.35
C VAL A 70 -5.81 -13.94 -16.09
N GLY A 71 -4.65 -13.80 -15.46
CA GLY A 71 -3.57 -12.94 -15.91
C GLY A 71 -3.80 -11.46 -15.58
N SER A 72 -2.76 -10.66 -15.82
CA SER A 72 -2.88 -9.19 -15.78
C SER A 72 -2.07 -8.55 -16.90
N ILE A 73 -2.62 -7.48 -17.47
CA ILE A 73 -1.98 -6.63 -18.48
C ILE A 73 -1.76 -5.26 -17.87
N THR A 74 -0.55 -4.70 -18.01
CA THR A 74 -0.29 -3.28 -17.75
C THR A 74 0.13 -2.62 -19.05
N VAL A 75 -0.57 -1.55 -19.43
CA VAL A 75 -0.41 -0.85 -20.71
C VAL A 75 0.37 0.44 -20.51
N ALA A 76 1.26 0.75 -21.45
CA ALA A 76 1.98 2.01 -21.55
C ALA A 76 1.40 2.88 -22.66
N LEU A 77 1.13 4.16 -22.35
CA LEU A 77 0.67 5.16 -23.34
C LEU A 77 1.78 6.13 -23.72
N THR A 78 2.93 6.05 -23.06
CA THR A 78 4.12 6.87 -23.30
C THR A 78 5.37 6.01 -23.39
N GLU A 79 6.41 6.49 -24.05
CA GLU A 79 7.70 5.80 -24.08
C GLU A 79 8.35 5.74 -22.70
N GLU A 80 8.14 6.74 -21.85
CA GLU A 80 8.60 6.79 -20.47
C GLU A 80 7.96 5.66 -19.64
N ARG A 81 6.66 5.46 -19.79
CA ARG A 81 5.96 4.35 -19.14
C ARG A 81 6.44 3.00 -19.69
N MET A 82 6.67 2.89 -20.99
CA MET A 82 7.18 1.65 -21.56
C MET A 82 8.58 1.31 -21.04
N GLU A 83 9.45 2.31 -20.86
CA GLU A 83 10.76 2.13 -20.22
C GLU A 83 10.61 1.62 -18.78
N GLU A 84 9.66 2.15 -18.00
CA GLU A 84 9.36 1.65 -16.65
C GLU A 84 8.91 0.19 -16.67
N LEU A 85 8.01 -0.17 -17.59
CA LEU A 85 7.53 -1.54 -17.74
C LEU A 85 8.65 -2.51 -18.14
N ASN A 86 9.54 -2.09 -19.05
CA ASN A 86 10.72 -2.87 -19.44
C ASN A 86 11.67 -3.12 -18.26
N ARG A 87 11.88 -2.11 -17.41
CA ARG A 87 12.67 -2.26 -16.16
C ARG A 87 11.99 -3.20 -15.18
N SER A 88 10.68 -3.08 -15.05
CA SER A 88 9.87 -3.99 -14.22
C SER A 88 9.92 -5.42 -14.76
N ALA A 89 9.91 -5.63 -16.08
CA ALA A 89 10.08 -6.94 -16.70
C ALA A 89 11.46 -7.54 -16.44
N ALA A 90 12.53 -6.73 -16.52
CA ALA A 90 13.87 -7.17 -16.18
C ALA A 90 13.98 -7.57 -14.68
N MET A 91 13.37 -6.81 -13.81
CA MET A 91 13.31 -7.10 -12.36
C MET A 91 12.49 -8.36 -12.08
N ALA A 92 11.34 -8.55 -12.75
CA ALA A 92 10.49 -9.74 -12.61
C ALA A 92 11.27 -11.02 -12.95
N ARG A 93 12.04 -11.02 -14.05
CA ARG A 93 12.91 -12.13 -14.41
C ARG A 93 13.95 -12.44 -13.33
N ALA A 94 14.53 -11.42 -12.71
CA ALA A 94 15.48 -11.59 -11.59
C ALA A 94 14.82 -12.14 -10.31
N PHE A 95 13.51 -11.94 -10.15
CA PHE A 95 12.72 -12.44 -9.01
C PHE A 95 11.97 -13.74 -9.31
N ASP A 96 12.26 -14.37 -10.44
CA ASP A 96 11.58 -15.59 -10.89
C ASP A 96 10.04 -15.40 -10.99
N VAL A 97 9.63 -14.29 -11.61
CA VAL A 97 8.25 -14.00 -11.99
C VAL A 97 8.14 -14.02 -13.50
N GLY A 98 7.26 -14.86 -14.03
CA GLY A 98 6.98 -14.91 -15.45
C GLY A 98 6.30 -13.63 -15.93
N ILE A 99 6.89 -12.97 -16.90
CA ILE A 99 6.38 -11.74 -17.50
C ILE A 99 6.74 -11.71 -18.98
N GLU A 100 5.82 -11.24 -19.80
CA GLU A 100 5.98 -11.06 -21.23
C GLU A 100 5.82 -9.57 -21.57
N GLU A 101 6.75 -9.00 -22.33
CA GLU A 101 6.58 -7.72 -22.97
C GLU A 101 5.72 -7.95 -24.24
N ILE A 102 4.63 -7.23 -24.37
CA ILE A 102 3.63 -7.46 -25.42
C ILE A 102 3.38 -6.20 -26.25
N SER A 103 3.23 -6.42 -27.54
CA SER A 103 2.89 -5.37 -28.53
C SER A 103 1.42 -4.95 -28.42
N PRO A 104 1.03 -3.80 -28.99
CA PRO A 104 -0.37 -3.39 -29.06
C PRO A 104 -1.31 -4.45 -29.66
N ASN A 105 -0.86 -5.18 -30.69
CA ASN A 105 -1.66 -6.24 -31.31
C ASN A 105 -1.88 -7.41 -30.34
N GLU A 106 -0.86 -7.85 -29.62
CA GLU A 106 -0.97 -8.89 -28.60
C GLU A 106 -1.84 -8.45 -27.41
N ILE A 107 -1.82 -7.16 -27.06
CA ILE A 107 -2.76 -6.60 -26.08
C ILE A 107 -4.18 -6.75 -26.60
N LEU A 108 -4.47 -6.39 -27.84
CA LEU A 108 -5.79 -6.52 -28.44
C LEU A 108 -6.28 -7.98 -28.51
N GLU A 109 -5.39 -8.92 -28.82
CA GLU A 109 -5.71 -10.35 -28.80
C GLU A 109 -6.12 -10.85 -27.41
N LYS A 110 -5.41 -10.39 -26.35
CA LYS A 110 -5.67 -10.77 -24.95
C LYS A 110 -6.84 -9.98 -24.32
N TYR A 111 -7.09 -8.77 -24.79
CA TYR A 111 -8.14 -7.86 -24.32
C TYR A 111 -8.89 -7.21 -25.49
N PRO A 112 -9.82 -7.91 -26.15
CA PRO A 112 -10.44 -7.48 -27.44
C PRO A 112 -11.24 -6.17 -27.36
N HIS A 113 -11.58 -5.71 -26.18
CA HIS A 113 -12.43 -4.53 -25.96
C HIS A 113 -11.65 -3.23 -25.77
N ILE A 114 -10.31 -3.28 -25.81
CA ILE A 114 -9.47 -2.10 -25.59
C ILE A 114 -9.34 -1.26 -26.86
N ASN A 115 -9.44 0.04 -26.71
CA ASN A 115 -9.02 0.99 -27.74
C ASN A 115 -7.49 1.17 -27.66
N LEU A 116 -6.79 0.97 -28.77
CA LEU A 116 -5.33 1.05 -28.84
C LEU A 116 -4.79 2.47 -29.07
N ASP A 117 -5.63 3.51 -29.06
CA ASP A 117 -5.13 4.88 -29.25
C ASP A 117 -4.02 5.21 -28.22
N LYS A 118 -2.88 5.71 -28.72
CA LYS A 118 -1.65 6.03 -27.97
C LYS A 118 -0.99 4.83 -27.25
N VAL A 119 -1.46 3.61 -27.44
CA VAL A 119 -0.82 2.45 -26.81
C VAL A 119 0.54 2.18 -27.47
N VAL A 120 1.60 2.28 -26.69
CA VAL A 120 2.99 1.99 -27.11
C VAL A 120 3.29 0.49 -27.00
N GLY A 121 2.80 -0.14 -25.94
CA GLY A 121 3.00 -1.55 -25.63
C GLY A 121 2.53 -1.85 -24.21
N GLY A 122 2.98 -2.99 -23.67
CA GLY A 122 2.63 -3.36 -22.32
C GLY A 122 3.38 -4.59 -21.84
N VAL A 123 2.99 -5.06 -20.67
CA VAL A 123 3.47 -6.32 -20.09
C VAL A 123 2.30 -7.20 -19.66
N PHE A 124 2.47 -8.51 -19.80
CA PHE A 124 1.52 -9.52 -19.39
C PHE A 124 2.13 -10.46 -18.33
N LEU A 125 1.39 -10.69 -17.27
CA LEU A 125 1.75 -11.64 -16.20
C LEU A 125 0.65 -12.70 -16.12
N GLU A 126 0.92 -13.88 -16.65
CA GLU A 126 -0.05 -14.97 -16.78
C GLU A 126 -0.58 -15.49 -15.43
N LYS A 127 0.29 -15.53 -14.41
CA LYS A 127 -0.07 -16.07 -13.10
C LYS A 127 -0.82 -15.13 -12.20
N ASP A 128 -0.91 -13.85 -12.55
CA ASP A 128 -1.73 -12.87 -11.83
C ASP A 128 -3.22 -13.23 -11.95
N GLY A 129 -4.03 -12.66 -11.05
CA GLY A 129 -5.45 -12.99 -11.06
C GLY A 129 -6.28 -12.08 -10.18
N GLN A 130 -7.44 -12.60 -9.85
CA GLN A 130 -8.43 -11.95 -9.01
C GLN A 130 -9.06 -12.96 -8.04
N GLY A 131 -9.59 -12.46 -6.92
CA GLY A 131 -10.30 -13.28 -5.95
C GLY A 131 -11.41 -12.49 -5.27
N ASP A 132 -12.21 -13.17 -4.47
CA ASP A 132 -13.25 -12.57 -3.64
C ASP A 132 -12.65 -12.18 -2.28
N PRO A 133 -12.50 -10.87 -1.97
CA PRO A 133 -11.85 -10.42 -0.74
C PRO A 133 -12.54 -10.91 0.54
N ALA A 134 -13.87 -10.89 0.57
CA ALA A 134 -14.64 -11.33 1.72
C ALA A 134 -14.45 -12.84 1.95
N ASN A 135 -14.57 -13.63 0.91
CA ASN A 135 -14.39 -15.08 0.99
C ASN A 135 -12.96 -15.47 1.34
N ILE A 136 -11.95 -14.76 0.83
CA ILE A 136 -10.54 -14.96 1.24
C ILE A 136 -10.40 -14.74 2.75
N ALA A 137 -10.94 -13.65 3.29
CA ALA A 137 -10.87 -13.39 4.72
C ALA A 137 -11.63 -14.43 5.55
N LEU A 138 -12.80 -14.88 5.08
CA LEU A 138 -13.60 -15.94 5.73
C LEU A 138 -12.91 -17.30 5.66
N ALA A 139 -12.24 -17.65 4.56
CA ALA A 139 -11.44 -18.86 4.43
C ALA A 139 -10.28 -18.87 5.44
N LEU A 140 -9.54 -17.78 5.54
CA LEU A 140 -8.46 -17.61 6.53
C LEU A 140 -9.00 -17.70 7.97
N ALA A 141 -10.15 -17.07 8.25
CA ALA A 141 -10.79 -17.15 9.57
C ALA A 141 -11.23 -18.58 9.91
N LYS A 142 -11.82 -19.30 8.93
CA LYS A 142 -12.21 -20.69 9.11
C LYS A 142 -10.99 -21.59 9.37
N GLY A 143 -9.93 -21.45 8.58
CA GLY A 143 -8.68 -22.17 8.81
C GLY A 143 -8.06 -21.88 10.19
N ALA A 144 -8.07 -20.64 10.64
CA ALA A 144 -7.64 -20.27 11.98
C ALA A 144 -8.48 -20.97 13.07
N ARG A 145 -9.82 -20.97 12.94
CA ARG A 145 -10.74 -21.68 13.87
C ARG A 145 -10.51 -23.18 13.88
N GLN A 146 -10.32 -23.80 12.72
CA GLN A 146 -10.01 -25.24 12.60
C GLN A 146 -8.72 -25.61 13.35
N ASN A 147 -7.76 -24.69 13.41
CA ASN A 147 -6.49 -24.86 14.11
C ASN A 147 -6.53 -24.38 15.58
N GLY A 148 -7.69 -23.96 16.08
CA GLY A 148 -7.92 -23.65 17.49
C GLY A 148 -7.95 -22.14 17.86
N ALA A 149 -7.95 -21.21 16.89
CA ALA A 149 -8.14 -19.80 17.21
C ALA A 149 -9.57 -19.51 17.68
N ASN A 150 -9.67 -18.67 18.70
CA ASN A 150 -10.92 -18.03 19.10
C ASN A 150 -11.14 -16.74 18.29
N ILE A 151 -12.26 -16.62 17.60
CA ILE A 151 -12.60 -15.40 16.82
C ILE A 151 -13.97 -14.91 17.30
N ASN A 152 -13.97 -13.76 17.96
CA ASN A 152 -15.14 -13.14 18.54
C ASN A 152 -15.49 -11.84 17.82
N GLU A 153 -16.66 -11.80 17.22
CA GLU A 153 -17.22 -10.63 16.54
C GLU A 153 -18.11 -9.80 17.50
N GLY A 154 -18.26 -8.52 17.22
CA GLY A 154 -19.02 -7.59 18.04
C GLY A 154 -18.30 -7.22 19.34
N ILE A 155 -16.98 -7.36 19.39
CA ILE A 155 -16.17 -7.06 20.58
C ILE A 155 -15.19 -5.92 20.27
N LYS A 156 -15.49 -4.72 20.77
CA LYS A 156 -14.66 -3.52 20.61
C LYS A 156 -13.64 -3.42 21.74
N VAL A 157 -12.34 -3.41 21.42
CA VAL A 157 -11.29 -3.07 22.37
C VAL A 157 -11.41 -1.59 22.76
N THR A 158 -11.42 -1.29 24.04
CA THR A 158 -11.60 0.06 24.57
C THR A 158 -10.36 0.59 25.27
N LYS A 159 -9.48 -0.30 25.74
CA LYS A 159 -8.24 0.07 26.43
C LYS A 159 -7.19 -1.01 26.26
N ILE A 160 -5.93 -0.60 26.19
CA ILE A 160 -4.77 -1.50 26.20
C ILE A 160 -4.00 -1.27 27.48
N HIS A 161 -3.80 -2.34 28.24
CA HIS A 161 -3.05 -2.34 29.50
C HIS A 161 -1.59 -2.64 29.26
N LYS A 162 -0.72 -1.92 29.97
CA LYS A 162 0.73 -2.12 29.91
C LYS A 162 1.36 -1.96 31.29
N SER A 163 2.50 -2.60 31.49
CA SER A 163 3.38 -2.39 32.65
C SER A 163 4.77 -2.02 32.12
N GLY A 164 5.16 -0.76 32.38
CA GLY A 164 6.33 -0.20 31.71
C GLY A 164 6.15 -0.20 30.20
N ARG A 165 7.06 -0.90 29.49
CA ARG A 165 7.06 -1.04 28.03
C ARG A 165 6.47 -2.37 27.53
N VAL A 166 5.78 -3.14 28.37
CA VAL A 166 5.26 -4.47 28.01
C VAL A 166 3.74 -4.48 28.06
N VAL A 167 3.08 -5.02 27.04
CA VAL A 167 1.62 -5.25 27.01
C VAL A 167 1.20 -6.25 28.08
N LYS A 168 -0.02 -6.11 28.62
CA LYS A 168 -0.57 -6.97 29.67
C LYS A 168 -1.99 -7.46 29.43
N GLY A 169 -2.72 -6.82 28.52
CA GLY A 169 -4.09 -7.18 28.23
C GLY A 169 -4.88 -6.05 27.62
N VAL A 170 -6.14 -6.32 27.38
CA VAL A 170 -7.11 -5.36 26.83
C VAL A 170 -8.40 -5.37 27.62
N ASP A 171 -9.03 -4.20 27.76
CA ASP A 171 -10.44 -4.11 28.13
C ASP A 171 -11.27 -4.03 26.84
N TRP A 172 -12.44 -4.61 26.88
CA TRP A 172 -13.35 -4.64 25.74
C TRP A 172 -14.81 -4.43 26.15
N VAL A 173 -15.63 -4.07 25.19
CA VAL A 173 -17.08 -4.00 25.29
C VAL A 173 -17.72 -4.76 24.14
N SER A 174 -18.75 -5.57 24.46
CA SER A 174 -19.54 -6.27 23.44
C SER A 174 -20.62 -5.36 22.84
N GLY A 175 -21.19 -5.76 21.71
CA GLY A 175 -22.33 -5.09 21.11
C GLY A 175 -23.60 -5.07 22.00
N SER A 176 -23.69 -5.96 23.01
CA SER A 176 -24.74 -5.96 24.02
C SER A 176 -24.45 -5.04 25.23
N GLY A 177 -23.27 -4.39 25.24
CA GLY A 177 -22.84 -3.52 26.35
C GLY A 177 -22.15 -4.27 27.49
N GLU A 178 -21.93 -5.57 27.40
CA GLU A 178 -21.10 -6.32 28.35
C GLU A 178 -19.66 -5.86 28.25
N THR A 179 -19.00 -5.64 29.39
CA THR A 179 -17.59 -5.25 29.48
C THR A 179 -16.75 -6.38 30.05
N GLY A 180 -15.54 -6.51 29.60
CA GLY A 180 -14.62 -7.52 30.11
C GLY A 180 -13.16 -7.15 29.94
N HIS A 181 -12.30 -8.01 30.49
CA HIS A 181 -10.85 -7.91 30.40
C HIS A 181 -10.27 -9.22 29.90
N THR A 182 -9.26 -9.12 29.03
CA THR A 182 -8.48 -10.27 28.56
C THR A 182 -7.01 -9.97 28.78
N SER A 183 -6.34 -10.80 29.58
CA SER A 183 -4.89 -10.75 29.74
C SER A 183 -4.21 -11.38 28.54
N CYS A 184 -3.10 -10.81 28.10
CA CYS A 184 -2.29 -11.37 27.02
C CYS A 184 -0.83 -10.94 27.13
N GLU A 185 0.05 -11.73 26.55
CA GLU A 185 1.49 -11.46 26.42
C GLU A 185 1.83 -10.66 25.18
N MET A 186 1.03 -10.79 24.12
CA MET A 186 1.25 -10.12 22.84
C MET A 186 -0.05 -9.58 22.28
N ILE A 187 0.03 -8.44 21.59
CA ILE A 187 -1.07 -7.84 20.84
C ILE A 187 -0.62 -7.65 19.40
N VAL A 188 -1.48 -7.98 18.44
CA VAL A 188 -1.29 -7.63 17.04
C VAL A 188 -2.40 -6.67 16.62
N ASN A 189 -2.04 -5.45 16.25
CA ASN A 189 -2.97 -4.47 15.72
C ASN A 189 -3.13 -4.66 14.20
N CYS A 190 -4.25 -5.26 13.82
CA CYS A 190 -4.68 -5.46 12.43
C CYS A 190 -5.95 -4.65 12.12
N ALA A 191 -6.16 -3.51 12.81
CA ALA A 191 -7.41 -2.77 12.79
C ALA A 191 -7.63 -1.89 11.53
N GLY A 192 -6.90 -2.13 10.44
CA GLY A 192 -7.08 -1.43 9.16
C GLY A 192 -6.97 0.09 9.34
N MET A 193 -7.95 0.84 8.85
CA MET A 193 -7.97 2.31 8.98
C MET A 193 -8.14 2.81 10.43
N TRP A 194 -8.63 1.97 11.36
CA TRP A 194 -8.65 2.26 12.81
C TRP A 194 -7.32 1.97 13.51
N GLY A 195 -6.32 1.44 12.80
CA GLY A 195 -5.02 1.07 13.36
C GLY A 195 -4.34 2.20 14.12
N HIS A 196 -4.43 3.43 13.61
CA HIS A 196 -3.92 4.62 14.30
C HIS A 196 -4.60 4.84 15.67
N ALA A 197 -5.94 4.75 15.73
CA ALA A 197 -6.69 4.93 16.96
C ALA A 197 -6.37 3.84 18.00
N VAL A 198 -6.26 2.59 17.58
CA VAL A 198 -5.85 1.46 18.45
C VAL A 198 -4.42 1.65 18.95
N GLY A 199 -3.49 2.06 18.10
CA GLY A 199 -2.12 2.38 18.50
C GLY A 199 -2.06 3.50 19.56
N LYS A 200 -2.87 4.54 19.39
CA LYS A 200 -2.96 5.64 20.35
C LYS A 200 -3.42 5.20 21.75
N MET A 201 -4.30 4.19 21.87
CA MET A 201 -4.69 3.60 23.15
C MET A 201 -3.48 3.02 23.90
N ALA A 202 -2.49 2.51 23.17
CA ALA A 202 -1.26 1.94 23.71
C ALA A 202 -0.11 2.97 23.84
N GLY A 203 -0.27 4.17 23.31
CA GLY A 203 0.80 5.16 23.18
C GLY A 203 1.81 4.81 22.09
N VAL A 204 1.37 4.10 21.07
CA VAL A 204 2.16 3.70 19.90
C VAL A 204 1.80 4.60 18.72
N ASN A 205 2.82 5.07 18.00
CA ASN A 205 2.66 5.89 16.83
C ASN A 205 2.51 5.00 15.57
N ILE A 206 1.33 5.02 14.94
CA ILE A 206 1.04 4.30 13.71
C ILE A 206 0.64 5.32 12.64
N PRO A 207 1.57 5.78 11.80
CA PRO A 207 1.30 6.79 10.79
C PRO A 207 0.47 6.21 9.64
N LEU A 208 -0.84 6.40 9.69
CA LEU A 208 -1.75 6.12 8.59
C LEU A 208 -2.96 7.06 8.65
N HIS A 209 -3.57 7.30 7.51
CA HIS A 209 -4.77 8.11 7.39
C HIS A 209 -5.74 7.47 6.40
N ALA A 210 -7.04 7.65 6.61
CA ALA A 210 -8.06 7.18 5.69
C ALA A 210 -8.25 8.19 4.54
N CYS A 211 -8.33 7.69 3.31
CA CYS A 211 -8.73 8.47 2.14
C CYS A 211 -9.91 7.81 1.45
N GLU A 212 -10.73 8.62 0.80
CA GLU A 212 -11.74 8.16 -0.14
C GLU A 212 -11.07 7.41 -1.29
N HIS A 213 -11.71 6.36 -1.78
CA HIS A 213 -11.23 5.60 -2.92
C HIS A 213 -12.39 5.10 -3.76
N PHE A 214 -12.30 5.26 -5.08
CA PHE A 214 -13.44 5.17 -5.97
C PHE A 214 -13.34 4.01 -6.95
N TYR A 215 -14.46 3.37 -7.21
CA TYR A 215 -14.67 2.54 -8.39
C TYR A 215 -16.14 2.53 -8.80
N ILE A 216 -16.37 2.18 -10.06
CA ILE A 216 -17.72 1.85 -10.56
C ILE A 216 -17.79 0.39 -10.99
N VAL A 217 -18.99 -0.16 -10.96
CA VAL A 217 -19.33 -1.44 -11.58
C VAL A 217 -20.43 -1.18 -12.60
N SER A 218 -20.23 -1.64 -13.85
CA SER A 218 -21.20 -1.50 -14.91
C SER A 218 -22.43 -2.38 -14.67
N GLU A 219 -23.54 -2.08 -15.34
CA GLU A 219 -24.57 -3.09 -15.61
C GLU A 219 -23.95 -4.26 -16.41
N PRO A 220 -24.61 -5.44 -16.44
CA PRO A 220 -24.15 -6.55 -17.25
C PRO A 220 -23.97 -6.16 -18.71
N ILE A 221 -22.83 -6.51 -19.29
CA ILE A 221 -22.47 -6.22 -20.69
C ILE A 221 -22.60 -7.50 -21.49
N GLU A 222 -23.45 -7.49 -22.52
CA GLU A 222 -23.66 -8.66 -23.38
C GLU A 222 -22.36 -9.05 -24.11
N GLY A 223 -22.02 -10.33 -24.07
CA GLY A 223 -20.83 -10.87 -24.70
C GLY A 223 -19.53 -10.63 -23.93
N LEU A 224 -19.55 -9.98 -22.78
CA LEU A 224 -18.38 -9.85 -21.93
C LEU A 224 -18.04 -11.23 -21.32
N SER A 225 -16.87 -11.72 -21.61
CA SER A 225 -16.33 -12.98 -21.08
C SER A 225 -15.19 -12.71 -20.12
N GLN A 226 -14.66 -13.77 -19.50
CA GLN A 226 -13.50 -13.66 -18.64
C GLN A 226 -12.32 -12.97 -19.33
N LEU A 227 -11.82 -11.90 -18.73
CA LEU A 227 -10.70 -11.09 -19.21
C LEU A 227 -9.56 -11.07 -18.18
N PRO A 228 -8.30 -10.84 -18.61
CA PRO A 228 -7.23 -10.47 -17.69
C PRO A 228 -7.56 -9.17 -16.97
N VAL A 229 -6.99 -8.99 -15.78
CA VAL A 229 -7.00 -7.66 -15.14
C VAL A 229 -6.22 -6.69 -16.03
N LEU A 230 -6.82 -5.55 -16.37
CA LEU A 230 -6.17 -4.51 -17.15
C LEU A 230 -5.81 -3.33 -16.26
N ARG A 231 -4.58 -2.82 -16.40
CA ARG A 231 -4.11 -1.58 -15.76
C ARG A 231 -3.63 -0.61 -16.83
N VAL A 232 -4.10 0.63 -16.75
CA VAL A 232 -3.67 1.75 -17.58
C VAL A 232 -3.20 2.88 -16.65
N PRO A 233 -1.98 2.79 -16.09
CA PRO A 233 -1.50 3.73 -15.08
C PRO A 233 -1.51 5.18 -15.55
N ASP A 234 -1.21 5.43 -16.84
CA ASP A 234 -1.21 6.78 -17.43
C ASP A 234 -2.61 7.43 -17.46
N GLU A 235 -3.67 6.64 -17.30
CA GLU A 235 -5.06 7.07 -17.14
C GLU A 235 -5.56 6.89 -15.68
N CYS A 236 -4.67 6.55 -14.76
CA CYS A 236 -4.98 6.28 -13.36
C CYS A 236 -6.03 5.17 -13.14
N ALA A 237 -6.24 4.27 -14.13
CA ALA A 237 -7.36 3.34 -14.18
C ALA A 237 -6.94 1.87 -14.16
N TYR A 238 -7.78 1.03 -13.53
CA TYR A 238 -7.74 -0.41 -13.70
C TYR A 238 -9.12 -0.97 -14.00
N TYR A 239 -9.15 -2.10 -14.67
CA TYR A 239 -10.38 -2.76 -15.10
C TYR A 239 -10.36 -4.23 -14.68
N LYS A 240 -11.49 -4.71 -14.17
CA LYS A 240 -11.69 -6.10 -13.77
C LYS A 240 -13.04 -6.59 -14.27
N GLU A 241 -13.04 -7.68 -15.03
CA GLU A 241 -14.28 -8.39 -15.34
C GLU A 241 -14.70 -9.26 -14.15
N ASP A 242 -15.97 -9.24 -13.80
CA ASP A 242 -16.57 -10.13 -12.82
C ASP A 242 -18.05 -10.37 -13.10
N ALA A 243 -18.40 -11.62 -13.37
CA ALA A 243 -19.78 -12.06 -13.63
C ALA A 243 -20.49 -11.28 -14.76
N GLY A 244 -19.79 -10.99 -15.84
CA GLY A 244 -20.33 -10.27 -17.00
C GLY A 244 -20.48 -8.75 -16.80
N LYS A 245 -19.91 -8.22 -15.72
CA LYS A 245 -19.84 -6.79 -15.43
C LYS A 245 -18.37 -6.33 -15.49
N LEU A 246 -18.17 -5.06 -15.77
CA LEU A 246 -16.84 -4.46 -15.76
C LEU A 246 -16.72 -3.49 -14.58
N MET A 247 -15.76 -3.74 -13.70
CA MET A 247 -15.35 -2.81 -12.65
C MET A 247 -14.27 -1.88 -13.23
N LEU A 248 -14.43 -0.58 -13.06
CA LEU A 248 -13.44 0.46 -13.29
C LEU A 248 -13.06 1.08 -11.96
N GLY A 249 -11.82 0.93 -11.53
CA GLY A 249 -11.30 1.59 -10.34
C GLY A 249 -10.23 2.61 -10.68
N ALA A 250 -9.99 3.53 -9.77
CA ALA A 250 -9.13 4.68 -9.97
C ALA A 250 -8.01 4.77 -8.91
N PHE A 251 -6.84 5.30 -9.33
CA PHE A 251 -5.76 5.74 -8.45
C PHE A 251 -5.44 7.21 -8.75
N GLU A 252 -6.39 8.06 -8.39
CA GLU A 252 -6.34 9.50 -8.68
C GLU A 252 -5.12 10.18 -8.04
N PRO A 253 -4.47 11.14 -8.76
CA PRO A 253 -3.25 11.81 -8.27
C PRO A 253 -3.47 12.65 -7.02
N ASN A 254 -4.69 13.16 -6.82
CA ASN A 254 -5.08 14.00 -5.70
C ASN A 254 -6.19 13.33 -4.91
N ALA A 255 -5.82 12.50 -3.94
CA ALA A 255 -6.78 11.82 -3.08
C ALA A 255 -7.51 12.77 -2.13
N LYS A 256 -8.67 12.35 -1.64
CA LYS A 256 -9.49 13.05 -0.65
C LYS A 256 -9.31 12.42 0.73
N PRO A 257 -8.52 13.03 1.65
CA PRO A 257 -8.41 12.53 3.01
C PRO A 257 -9.75 12.58 3.73
N TRP A 258 -10.11 11.50 4.41
CA TRP A 258 -11.39 11.35 5.10
C TRP A 258 -11.21 11.20 6.62
N ALA A 259 -12.27 11.53 7.37
CA ALA A 259 -12.36 11.35 8.81
C ALA A 259 -11.21 11.98 9.61
N ALA A 260 -10.85 13.23 9.29
CA ALA A 260 -9.80 13.97 9.98
C ALA A 260 -10.01 14.03 11.51
N ASP A 261 -11.24 13.99 12.01
CA ASP A 261 -11.58 13.99 13.45
C ASP A 261 -11.82 12.60 14.05
N GLY A 262 -11.61 11.55 13.24
CA GLY A 262 -11.79 10.15 13.63
C GLY A 262 -12.90 9.50 12.84
N ILE A 263 -12.75 8.20 12.62
CA ILE A 263 -13.74 7.38 11.89
C ILE A 263 -14.95 7.16 12.79
N PRO A 264 -16.20 7.33 12.28
CA PRO A 264 -17.40 7.10 13.04
C PRO A 264 -17.46 5.67 13.63
N ASP A 265 -17.96 5.54 14.86
CA ASP A 265 -18.01 4.25 15.57
C ASP A 265 -19.02 3.27 14.95
N ASP A 266 -20.01 3.76 14.24
CA ASP A 266 -21.05 3.00 13.55
C ASP A 266 -20.70 2.62 12.11
N PHE A 267 -19.55 3.09 11.58
CA PHE A 267 -19.11 2.77 10.23
C PHE A 267 -18.83 1.26 10.08
N GLU A 268 -19.71 0.55 9.34
CA GLU A 268 -19.71 -0.90 9.16
C GLU A 268 -20.44 -1.27 7.87
N PHE A 269 -19.81 -1.99 6.93
CA PHE A 269 -20.39 -2.30 5.61
C PHE A 269 -21.00 -1.07 4.93
N ASP A 270 -20.34 0.05 5.07
CA ASP A 270 -20.83 1.35 4.64
C ASP A 270 -19.92 1.95 3.57
N GLN A 271 -20.45 2.91 2.84
CA GLN A 271 -19.74 3.68 1.83
C GLN A 271 -19.94 5.17 2.09
N LEU A 272 -19.07 5.97 1.52
CA LEU A 272 -19.15 7.42 1.55
C LEU A 272 -20.07 7.93 0.44
N GLN A 273 -20.39 9.21 0.50
CA GLN A 273 -21.19 9.85 -0.53
C GLN A 273 -20.51 9.74 -1.90
N GLU A 274 -21.27 9.50 -2.93
CA GLU A 274 -20.83 9.50 -4.32
C GLU A 274 -20.26 10.88 -4.69
N ASP A 275 -19.15 10.87 -5.43
CA ASP A 275 -18.49 12.09 -5.91
C ASP A 275 -18.13 11.94 -7.39
N PHE A 276 -19.14 12.13 -8.23
CA PHE A 276 -18.99 12.04 -9.68
C PHE A 276 -18.04 13.08 -10.23
N ASP A 277 -18.07 14.32 -9.73
CA ASP A 277 -17.21 15.41 -10.20
C ASP A 277 -15.72 15.05 -10.02
N HIS A 278 -15.39 14.36 -8.93
CA HIS A 278 -14.03 13.91 -8.66
C HIS A 278 -13.61 12.74 -9.55
N PHE A 279 -14.55 11.84 -9.87
CA PHE A 279 -14.29 10.63 -10.66
C PHE A 279 -14.43 10.86 -12.18
N GLU A 280 -15.20 11.85 -12.61
CA GLU A 280 -15.53 12.12 -14.01
C GLU A 280 -14.33 12.15 -14.97
N PRO A 281 -13.20 12.82 -14.64
CA PRO A 281 -12.04 12.84 -15.56
C PRO A 281 -11.48 11.44 -15.87
N ILE A 282 -11.52 10.53 -14.90
CA ILE A 282 -11.07 9.14 -15.08
C ILE A 282 -12.11 8.34 -15.84
N LEU A 283 -13.38 8.56 -15.57
CA LEU A 283 -14.48 7.92 -16.30
C LEU A 283 -14.46 8.29 -17.79
N GLU A 284 -14.23 9.56 -18.14
CA GLU A 284 -14.10 10.01 -19.53
C GLU A 284 -12.93 9.30 -20.27
N MET A 285 -11.76 9.22 -19.64
CA MET A 285 -10.62 8.47 -20.18
C MET A 285 -10.96 6.99 -20.32
N ALA A 286 -11.62 6.41 -19.33
CA ALA A 286 -12.00 5.00 -19.33
C ALA A 286 -13.01 4.63 -20.42
N VAL A 287 -14.01 5.48 -20.69
CA VAL A 287 -14.96 5.30 -21.80
C VAL A 287 -14.24 5.35 -23.16
N ASN A 288 -13.25 6.22 -23.32
CA ASN A 288 -12.42 6.24 -24.51
C ASN A 288 -11.55 4.99 -24.65
N ARG A 289 -11.04 4.45 -23.53
CA ARG A 289 -10.18 3.26 -23.49
C ARG A 289 -10.97 1.97 -23.70
N ILE A 290 -12.15 1.86 -23.11
CA ILE A 290 -13.05 0.71 -23.20
C ILE A 290 -14.43 1.22 -23.64
N PRO A 291 -14.68 1.39 -24.95
CA PRO A 291 -15.89 2.06 -25.46
C PRO A 291 -17.21 1.44 -24.98
N MET A 292 -17.26 0.13 -24.74
CA MET A 292 -18.45 -0.54 -24.22
C MET A 292 -18.89 -0.02 -22.84
N LEU A 293 -18.02 0.60 -22.05
CA LEU A 293 -18.41 1.26 -20.79
C LEU A 293 -19.32 2.48 -21.04
N GLY A 294 -19.14 3.18 -22.16
CA GLY A 294 -20.00 4.33 -22.50
C GLY A 294 -21.42 3.94 -22.90
N GLU A 295 -21.63 2.69 -23.29
CA GLU A 295 -22.95 2.13 -23.65
C GLU A 295 -23.61 1.42 -22.47
N ALA A 296 -22.82 1.00 -21.46
CA ALA A 296 -23.29 0.33 -20.27
C ALA A 296 -23.76 1.33 -19.20
N GLY A 297 -24.87 1.03 -18.52
CA GLY A 297 -25.25 1.76 -17.32
C GLY A 297 -24.28 1.51 -16.16
N ILE A 298 -24.27 2.40 -15.18
CA ILE A 298 -23.56 2.20 -13.92
C ILE A 298 -24.51 1.48 -12.96
N HIS A 299 -24.14 0.25 -12.57
CA HIS A 299 -24.85 -0.52 -11.56
C HIS A 299 -24.54 -0.04 -10.14
N THR A 300 -23.26 0.27 -9.89
CA THR A 300 -22.79 0.74 -8.58
C THR A 300 -21.72 1.79 -8.79
N PHE A 301 -21.88 2.94 -8.16
CA PHE A 301 -20.78 3.87 -7.88
C PHE A 301 -20.38 3.64 -6.42
N PHE A 302 -19.12 3.36 -6.20
CA PHE A 302 -18.62 3.07 -4.86
C PHE A 302 -17.56 4.08 -4.45
N ASN A 303 -17.73 4.67 -3.26
CA ASN A 303 -16.74 5.49 -2.59
C ASN A 303 -16.46 4.84 -1.23
N GLY A 304 -15.34 4.13 -1.12
CA GLY A 304 -14.96 3.40 0.08
C GLY A 304 -13.67 3.94 0.71
N PRO A 305 -13.65 4.18 2.02
CA PRO A 305 -12.43 4.66 2.66
C PRO A 305 -11.42 3.54 2.84
N GLU A 306 -10.17 3.84 2.51
CA GLU A 306 -9.02 2.96 2.70
C GLU A 306 -7.88 3.65 3.46
N SER A 307 -6.95 2.87 4.04
CA SER A 307 -5.84 3.41 4.83
C SER A 307 -4.56 3.55 4.03
N PHE A 308 -3.98 4.73 4.08
CA PHE A 308 -2.72 5.08 3.40
C PHE A 308 -1.65 5.54 4.40
N THR A 309 -0.42 5.17 4.13
CA THR A 309 0.77 5.50 4.91
C THR A 309 1.56 6.63 4.25
N PRO A 310 2.45 7.33 4.97
CA PRO A 310 3.19 8.45 4.40
C PRO A 310 4.13 8.11 3.24
N ASP A 311 4.54 6.86 3.11
CA ASP A 311 5.51 6.38 2.13
C ASP A 311 4.97 5.33 1.16
N ASN A 312 3.67 5.06 1.22
CA ASN A 312 2.98 4.08 0.39
C ASN A 312 3.43 2.62 0.61
N ALA A 313 4.09 2.33 1.73
CA ALA A 313 4.41 0.97 2.16
C ALA A 313 3.66 0.65 3.46
N TYR A 314 3.09 -0.55 3.58
CA TYR A 314 2.34 -0.92 4.78
C TYR A 314 3.24 -1.07 6.02
N HIS A 315 2.64 -1.08 7.20
CA HIS A 315 3.35 -1.26 8.46
C HIS A 315 3.30 -2.71 8.92
N LEU A 316 4.46 -3.29 9.15
CA LEU A 316 4.63 -4.64 9.68
C LEU A 316 5.68 -4.63 10.79
N GLY A 317 5.50 -5.48 11.82
CA GLY A 317 6.52 -5.67 12.84
C GLY A 317 6.15 -5.19 14.24
N GLN A 318 7.11 -5.21 15.15
CA GLN A 318 6.92 -4.78 16.53
C GLN A 318 7.09 -3.26 16.65
N ALA A 319 6.17 -2.62 17.38
CA ALA A 319 6.23 -1.19 17.63
C ALA A 319 7.49 -0.81 18.46
N PRO A 320 8.19 0.29 18.12
CA PRO A 320 9.37 0.70 18.87
C PRO A 320 9.06 1.24 20.27
N GLU A 321 7.83 1.67 20.54
CA GLU A 321 7.41 2.26 21.82
C GLU A 321 6.98 1.22 22.84
N LEU A 322 6.55 0.02 22.41
CA LEU A 322 5.89 -0.95 23.29
C LEU A 322 6.26 -2.38 22.91
N ASP A 323 6.89 -3.08 23.84
CA ASP A 323 7.32 -4.47 23.65
C ASP A 323 6.10 -5.41 23.53
N ASN A 324 6.19 -6.38 22.62
CA ASN A 324 5.13 -7.33 22.31
C ASN A 324 3.84 -6.71 21.72
N PHE A 325 3.91 -5.47 21.25
CA PHE A 325 2.86 -4.84 20.47
C PHE A 325 3.24 -4.85 18.99
N TRP A 326 2.54 -5.65 18.22
CA TRP A 326 2.83 -5.94 16.81
C TRP A 326 1.83 -5.24 15.90
N LEU A 327 2.22 -5.04 14.65
CA LEU A 327 1.44 -4.30 13.66
C LEU A 327 1.35 -5.05 12.34
N ALA A 328 0.16 -5.01 11.74
CA ALA A 328 -0.08 -5.29 10.33
C ALA A 328 -1.21 -4.36 9.86
N ALA A 329 -0.87 -3.16 9.37
CA ALA A 329 -1.83 -2.11 9.07
C ALA A 329 -1.34 -1.16 7.95
N GLY A 330 -2.23 -0.34 7.40
CA GLY A 330 -1.90 0.68 6.40
C GLY A 330 -1.54 0.08 5.05
N PHE A 331 -2.35 -0.82 4.50
CA PHE A 331 -2.00 -1.60 3.32
C PHE A 331 -2.16 -0.87 1.98
N ASN A 332 -2.49 0.42 1.96
CA ASN A 332 -2.44 1.28 0.76
C ASN A 332 -3.14 0.65 -0.47
N SER A 333 -4.37 0.19 -0.33
CA SER A 333 -5.17 -0.49 -1.37
C SER A 333 -4.58 -1.82 -1.92
N ILE A 334 -3.48 -2.32 -1.34
CA ILE A 334 -2.86 -3.59 -1.74
C ILE A 334 -3.04 -4.70 -0.68
N GLY A 335 -4.01 -4.54 0.22
CA GLY A 335 -4.21 -5.44 1.37
C GLY A 335 -4.50 -6.88 0.95
N ILE A 336 -5.41 -7.10 0.01
CA ILE A 336 -5.78 -8.45 -0.43
C ILE A 336 -4.57 -9.20 -1.02
N GLN A 337 -3.85 -8.57 -1.91
CA GLN A 337 -2.67 -9.18 -2.53
C GLN A 337 -1.44 -9.30 -1.62
N SER A 338 -1.48 -8.73 -0.41
CA SER A 338 -0.35 -8.74 0.53
C SER A 338 -0.63 -9.52 1.81
N ALA A 339 -1.90 -9.69 2.21
CA ALA A 339 -2.28 -10.20 3.53
C ALA A 339 -1.76 -11.62 3.83
N GLY A 340 -1.70 -12.50 2.82
CA GLY A 340 -1.17 -13.85 2.99
C GLY A 340 0.29 -13.83 3.46
N GLY A 341 1.15 -13.22 2.66
CA GLY A 341 2.58 -13.13 2.94
C GLY A 341 2.93 -12.28 4.15
N ALA A 342 2.26 -11.13 4.32
CA ALA A 342 2.45 -10.29 5.50
C ALA A 342 2.09 -11.03 6.79
N GLY A 343 0.96 -11.75 6.80
CA GLY A 343 0.56 -12.56 7.95
C GLY A 343 1.54 -13.71 8.24
N MET A 344 2.03 -14.38 7.19
CA MET A 344 3.04 -15.42 7.33
C MET A 344 4.34 -14.86 7.93
N ALA A 345 4.89 -13.81 7.33
CA ALA A 345 6.15 -13.22 7.78
C ALA A 345 6.07 -12.67 9.21
N LEU A 346 4.96 -12.00 9.56
CA LEU A 346 4.76 -11.48 10.91
C LEU A 346 4.64 -12.62 11.94
N SER A 347 3.90 -13.66 11.61
CA SER A 347 3.72 -14.82 12.51
C SER A 347 5.02 -15.58 12.74
N GLN A 348 5.84 -15.77 11.70
CA GLN A 348 7.17 -16.33 11.85
C GLN A 348 8.08 -15.44 12.71
N TRP A 349 8.06 -14.13 12.47
CA TRP A 349 8.82 -13.18 13.27
C TRP A 349 8.42 -13.21 14.76
N MET A 350 7.12 -13.26 15.04
CA MET A 350 6.62 -13.40 16.42
C MET A 350 7.03 -14.71 17.06
N ASN A 351 7.02 -15.82 16.31
CA ASN A 351 7.36 -17.15 16.79
C ASN A 351 8.87 -17.32 17.06
N ASP A 352 9.69 -16.83 16.15
CA ASP A 352 11.14 -17.06 16.14
C ASP A 352 11.93 -15.94 16.82
N GLY A 353 11.26 -14.80 17.16
CA GLY A 353 11.89 -13.62 17.74
C GLY A 353 12.77 -12.82 16.76
N GLN A 354 12.81 -13.23 15.49
CA GLN A 354 13.59 -12.58 14.44
C GLN A 354 12.86 -12.59 13.09
N LYS A 355 13.17 -11.61 12.24
CA LYS A 355 12.59 -11.53 10.89
C LYS A 355 12.98 -12.76 10.07
N PRO A 356 12.05 -13.36 9.30
CA PRO A 356 12.36 -14.50 8.45
C PRO A 356 13.31 -14.16 7.29
N PHE A 357 13.32 -12.90 6.88
CA PHE A 357 14.21 -12.28 5.89
C PHE A 357 14.11 -10.75 6.03
N ASP A 358 14.83 -9.99 5.21
CA ASP A 358 14.77 -8.54 5.26
C ASP A 358 13.35 -8.02 4.92
N LEU A 359 12.76 -7.31 5.87
CA LEU A 359 11.44 -6.66 5.80
C LEU A 359 11.57 -5.14 5.93
N GLY A 360 12.76 -4.58 5.66
CA GLY A 360 13.04 -3.15 5.82
C GLY A 360 12.06 -2.24 5.09
N ASP A 361 11.57 -2.66 3.92
CA ASP A 361 10.59 -1.92 3.11
C ASP A 361 9.27 -1.64 3.87
N VAL A 362 8.88 -2.53 4.78
CA VAL A 362 7.59 -2.48 5.49
C VAL A 362 7.71 -2.45 7.01
N ASP A 363 8.94 -2.56 7.56
CA ASP A 363 9.13 -2.50 9.00
C ASP A 363 8.68 -1.16 9.57
N ILE A 364 7.86 -1.18 10.63
CA ILE A 364 7.38 0.03 11.30
C ILE A 364 8.53 0.91 11.84
N LEU A 365 9.70 0.32 12.10
CA LEU A 365 10.89 1.04 12.56
C LEU A 365 11.39 2.12 11.59
N ARG A 366 10.98 2.07 10.30
CA ARG A 366 11.28 3.13 9.33
C ARG A 366 10.53 4.43 9.58
N MET A 367 9.49 4.38 10.40
CA MET A 367 8.64 5.53 10.71
C MET A 367 9.19 6.35 11.89
N HIS A 368 9.01 7.66 11.81
CA HIS A 368 9.41 8.62 12.84
C HIS A 368 8.21 9.20 13.58
N PRO A 369 8.35 9.61 14.84
CA PRO A 369 7.24 10.14 15.65
C PRO A 369 6.47 11.30 15.00
N PHE A 370 7.14 12.19 14.27
CA PHE A 370 6.48 13.34 13.60
C PHE A 370 5.48 12.90 12.52
N GLN A 371 5.67 11.72 11.91
CA GLN A 371 4.81 11.21 10.84
C GLN A 371 3.41 10.81 11.36
N GLY A 372 3.22 10.63 12.66
CA GLY A 372 1.91 10.48 13.29
C GLY A 372 1.17 11.80 13.53
N ASN A 373 1.75 12.95 13.16
CA ASN A 373 1.07 14.22 13.26
C ASN A 373 -0.11 14.28 12.29
N LYS A 374 -1.28 14.66 12.81
CA LYS A 374 -2.56 14.67 12.08
C LYS A 374 -2.53 15.53 10.82
N HIS A 375 -1.96 16.74 10.92
CA HIS A 375 -1.84 17.64 9.78
C HIS A 375 -0.87 17.11 8.73
N TYR A 376 0.28 16.56 9.17
CA TYR A 376 1.22 15.92 8.25
C TYR A 376 0.58 14.76 7.50
N LEU A 377 -0.12 13.86 8.20
CA LEU A 377 -0.81 12.72 7.58
C LEU A 377 -1.88 13.16 6.60
N PHE A 378 -2.69 14.14 6.96
CA PHE A 378 -3.73 14.69 6.10
C PHE A 378 -3.16 15.26 4.80
N GLU A 379 -2.10 16.06 4.88
CA GLU A 379 -1.47 16.63 3.68
C GLU A 379 -0.73 15.57 2.85
N ARG A 380 -0.01 14.66 3.49
CA ARG A 380 0.75 13.61 2.81
C ARG A 380 -0.14 12.59 2.11
N SER A 381 -1.26 12.22 2.68
CA SER A 381 -2.17 11.23 2.09
C SER A 381 -2.86 11.70 0.81
N LYS A 382 -2.90 13.02 0.54
CA LYS A 382 -3.41 13.57 -0.72
C LYS A 382 -2.66 13.06 -1.95
N GLU A 383 -1.35 12.82 -1.85
CA GLU A 383 -0.53 12.32 -2.97
C GLU A 383 -0.28 10.82 -2.92
N THR A 384 -0.30 10.19 -1.74
CA THR A 384 0.18 8.81 -1.59
C THR A 384 -0.68 7.79 -2.31
N LEU A 385 -1.99 8.00 -2.42
CA LEU A 385 -2.89 7.11 -3.15
C LEU A 385 -2.49 7.04 -4.63
N GLY A 386 -2.35 8.18 -5.29
CA GLY A 386 -2.01 8.26 -6.71
C GLY A 386 -0.60 7.78 -7.05
N LEU A 387 0.31 7.74 -6.06
CA LEU A 387 1.68 7.27 -6.28
C LEU A 387 1.77 5.81 -6.73
N LEU A 388 0.73 5.00 -6.51
CA LEU A 388 0.70 3.64 -7.02
C LEU A 388 0.75 3.58 -8.56
N TYR A 389 0.15 4.55 -9.24
CA TYR A 389 0.05 4.61 -10.71
C TYR A 389 0.89 5.74 -11.33
N ALA A 390 1.54 6.55 -10.53
CA ALA A 390 2.46 7.55 -11.03
C ALA A 390 3.69 6.91 -11.72
N ASP A 391 4.39 7.67 -12.57
CA ASP A 391 5.71 7.25 -13.05
C ASP A 391 6.70 7.19 -11.90
N HIS A 392 7.35 6.04 -11.72
CA HIS A 392 8.32 5.83 -10.64
C HIS A 392 9.74 6.21 -11.10
N PHE A 393 9.88 7.42 -11.62
CA PHE A 393 11.19 7.93 -12.02
C PHE A 393 12.23 7.83 -10.91
N PRO A 394 13.49 7.57 -11.23
CA PRO A 394 14.57 7.65 -10.26
C PRO A 394 14.60 9.01 -9.56
N PHE A 395 14.87 8.97 -8.25
CA PHE A 395 14.97 10.17 -7.39
C PHE A 395 13.67 10.98 -7.23
N ARG A 396 12.53 10.46 -7.64
CA ARG A 396 11.24 11.14 -7.45
C ARG A 396 11.05 11.55 -5.99
N GLN A 397 10.69 12.80 -5.79
CA GLN A 397 10.44 13.39 -4.47
C GLN A 397 8.94 13.48 -4.21
N LYS A 398 8.56 13.41 -2.94
CA LYS A 398 7.20 13.76 -2.51
C LYS A 398 7.06 15.27 -2.46
N GLU A 399 5.89 15.77 -2.84
CA GLU A 399 5.63 17.19 -2.97
C GLU A 399 4.85 17.78 -1.79
N THR A 400 3.97 16.97 -1.17
CA THR A 400 3.16 17.38 -0.02
C THR A 400 3.93 17.29 1.30
N ALA A 401 3.44 17.98 2.33
CA ALA A 401 3.95 17.96 3.70
C ALA A 401 5.49 18.16 3.78
N ARG A 402 6.04 19.04 2.94
CA ARG A 402 7.47 19.40 2.89
C ARG A 402 7.86 20.34 4.04
N GLY A 403 9.16 20.41 4.29
CA GLY A 403 9.74 21.38 5.23
C GLY A 403 9.54 21.04 6.71
N VAL A 404 9.22 19.78 7.05
CA VAL A 404 8.96 19.35 8.43
C VAL A 404 10.22 19.45 9.31
N ARG A 405 11.37 19.06 8.77
CA ARG A 405 12.66 19.18 9.43
C ARG A 405 13.63 19.93 8.53
N ARG A 406 14.20 21.00 9.06
CA ARG A 406 15.18 21.84 8.35
C ARG A 406 16.45 21.96 9.16
N SER A 407 17.58 21.92 8.49
CA SER A 407 18.85 22.25 9.12
C SER A 407 18.95 23.75 9.41
N PRO A 408 19.86 24.17 10.30
CA PRO A 408 20.14 25.59 10.49
C PRO A 408 20.61 26.29 9.21
N PHE A 409 21.16 25.57 8.26
CA PHE A 409 21.65 26.08 6.99
C PHE A 409 20.61 26.11 5.87
N HIS A 410 19.41 25.58 6.08
CA HIS A 410 18.40 25.39 5.02
C HIS A 410 18.13 26.67 4.22
N SER A 411 17.85 27.81 4.87
CA SER A 411 17.58 29.05 4.17
C SER A 411 18.78 29.55 3.37
N TYR A 412 19.97 29.49 3.96
CA TYR A 412 21.23 29.84 3.29
C TYR A 412 21.44 28.97 2.03
N LEU A 413 21.29 27.66 2.15
CA LEU A 413 21.44 26.74 1.02
C LEU A 413 20.42 27.01 -0.08
N LYS A 414 19.16 27.28 0.31
CA LYS A 414 18.08 27.65 -0.63
C LYS A 414 18.43 28.89 -1.44
N ASP A 415 18.92 29.94 -0.78
CA ASP A 415 19.30 31.21 -1.41
C ASP A 415 20.51 31.05 -2.35
N HIS A 416 21.27 29.96 -2.18
CA HIS A 416 22.43 29.60 -3.01
C HIS A 416 22.11 28.52 -4.05
N GLY A 417 20.84 28.31 -4.36
CA GLY A 417 20.41 27.42 -5.46
C GLY A 417 20.19 25.96 -5.09
N ALA A 418 20.18 25.61 -3.79
CA ALA A 418 19.92 24.24 -3.38
C ALA A 418 18.54 23.74 -3.82
N VAL A 419 18.51 22.58 -4.46
CA VAL A 419 17.30 21.81 -4.74
C VAL A 419 17.20 20.69 -3.71
N PHE A 420 16.10 20.72 -2.95
CA PHE A 420 15.95 19.85 -1.79
C PHE A 420 15.18 18.57 -2.14
N GLY A 421 15.64 17.45 -1.55
CA GLY A 421 14.86 16.23 -1.42
C GLY A 421 14.53 15.94 0.04
N GLU A 422 13.48 15.17 0.28
CA GLU A 422 13.07 14.77 1.62
C GLU A 422 13.59 13.37 1.94
N LEU A 423 14.23 13.23 3.12
CA LEU A 423 14.51 11.92 3.71
C LEU A 423 14.16 11.95 5.20
N ALA A 424 13.24 11.11 5.63
CA ALA A 424 12.75 11.02 7.01
C ALA A 424 12.33 12.41 7.58
N GLY A 425 11.66 13.20 6.74
CA GLY A 425 11.20 14.56 7.03
C GLY A 425 12.28 15.64 6.93
N TRP A 426 13.55 15.28 6.77
CA TRP A 426 14.62 16.24 6.58
C TRP A 426 14.69 16.76 5.15
N GLU A 427 14.66 18.09 5.00
CA GLU A 427 15.02 18.74 3.74
C GLU A 427 16.54 18.70 3.57
N ARG A 428 17.01 17.97 2.59
CA ARG A 428 18.43 17.81 2.26
C ARG A 428 18.71 18.42 0.91
N ALA A 429 19.73 19.27 0.82
CA ALA A 429 20.23 19.76 -0.46
C ALA A 429 20.82 18.57 -1.24
N ASN A 430 20.17 18.18 -2.33
CA ASN A 430 20.62 17.05 -3.15
C ASN A 430 21.53 17.52 -4.29
N TRP A 431 21.34 18.72 -4.81
CA TRP A 431 22.15 19.37 -5.82
C TRP A 431 21.91 20.88 -5.81
N PHE A 432 22.73 21.65 -6.50
CA PHE A 432 22.63 23.11 -6.57
C PHE A 432 22.46 23.55 -8.02
N SER A 433 21.40 24.34 -8.27
CA SER A 433 21.15 24.96 -9.57
C SER A 433 22.11 26.12 -9.84
N GLU A 434 22.56 26.23 -11.08
CA GLU A 434 23.35 27.36 -11.54
C GLU A 434 22.47 28.59 -11.82
N LYS A 435 23.08 29.77 -11.91
CA LYS A 435 22.33 31.00 -12.18
C LYS A 435 21.59 30.90 -13.52
N GLY A 436 20.28 31.03 -13.48
CA GLY A 436 19.39 30.97 -14.66
C GLY A 436 18.86 29.55 -14.95
N GLN A 437 19.28 28.55 -14.21
CA GLN A 437 18.72 27.21 -14.26
C GLN A 437 17.45 27.13 -13.38
N ILE A 438 16.47 26.34 -13.81
CA ILE A 438 15.27 26.05 -13.03
C ILE A 438 15.67 25.25 -11.77
N GLN A 439 15.27 25.74 -10.59
CA GLN A 439 15.60 25.18 -9.29
C GLN A 439 14.60 24.09 -8.88
N GLU A 440 14.45 23.06 -9.74
CA GLU A 440 13.54 21.94 -9.52
C GLU A 440 13.98 20.68 -10.24
N TYR A 441 13.44 19.53 -9.82
CA TYR A 441 13.66 18.25 -10.50
C TYR A 441 12.88 18.19 -11.81
N GLN A 442 13.55 17.76 -12.89
CA GLN A 442 12.95 17.30 -14.13
C GLN A 442 13.26 15.81 -14.26
N TYR A 443 12.27 15.00 -13.94
CA TYR A 443 12.48 13.56 -13.87
C TYR A 443 12.66 12.92 -15.24
N SER A 444 13.51 11.91 -15.33
CA SER A 444 13.79 11.16 -16.55
C SER A 444 14.33 9.77 -16.22
N TRP A 445 14.11 8.82 -17.09
CA TRP A 445 14.79 7.51 -17.04
C TRP A 445 16.23 7.58 -17.54
N GLY A 446 16.57 8.60 -18.29
CA GLY A 446 17.91 8.90 -18.77
C GLY A 446 18.75 9.73 -17.80
N ARG A 447 19.60 10.58 -18.39
CA ARG A 447 20.43 11.52 -17.63
C ARG A 447 19.56 12.61 -17.02
N GLN A 448 19.65 12.80 -15.72
CA GLN A 448 18.87 13.78 -14.98
C GLN A 448 19.30 15.22 -15.30
N ASN A 449 18.39 16.20 -15.15
CA ASN A 449 18.66 17.62 -15.41
C ASN A 449 19.78 18.22 -14.52
N TRP A 450 20.05 17.62 -13.40
CA TRP A 450 21.09 18.01 -12.44
C TRP A 450 22.42 17.26 -12.59
N PHE A 451 22.57 16.42 -13.63
CA PHE A 451 23.77 15.60 -13.78
C PHE A 451 25.05 16.43 -13.88
N GLU A 452 25.06 17.48 -14.69
CA GLU A 452 26.23 18.35 -14.85
C GLU A 452 26.53 19.14 -13.58
N ASN A 453 25.51 19.54 -12.83
CA ASN A 453 25.66 20.19 -11.52
C ASN A 453 26.39 19.25 -10.55
N SER A 454 25.91 18.03 -10.41
CA SER A 454 26.57 17.01 -9.56
C SER A 454 27.97 16.66 -10.03
N HIS A 455 28.22 16.62 -11.34
CA HIS A 455 29.56 16.44 -11.88
C HIS A 455 30.50 17.58 -11.42
N ASN A 456 30.06 18.82 -11.58
CA ASN A 456 30.86 20.00 -11.19
C ASN A 456 31.12 20.03 -9.69
N GLU A 457 30.13 19.69 -8.85
CA GLU A 457 30.29 19.59 -7.39
C GLU A 457 31.30 18.49 -7.01
N HIS A 458 31.24 17.32 -7.64
CA HIS A 458 32.24 16.25 -7.45
C HIS A 458 33.62 16.68 -7.82
N MET A 459 33.77 17.36 -8.93
CA MET A 459 35.09 17.85 -9.39
C MET A 459 35.64 18.93 -8.47
N ALA A 460 34.79 19.82 -7.95
CA ALA A 460 35.16 20.84 -6.97
C ALA A 460 35.71 20.20 -5.68
N VAL A 461 34.99 19.19 -5.15
CA VAL A 461 35.45 18.45 -3.95
C VAL A 461 36.78 17.73 -4.19
N ARG A 462 36.97 17.13 -5.36
CA ARG A 462 38.23 16.42 -5.68
C ARG A 462 39.43 17.31 -5.89
N ASN A 463 39.21 18.47 -6.49
CA ASN A 463 40.30 19.35 -6.91
C ASN A 463 40.53 20.57 -6.00
N SER A 464 39.60 20.83 -5.09
CA SER A 464 39.61 22.02 -4.24
C SER A 464 39.01 21.69 -2.85
N LEU A 465 37.91 22.35 -2.48
CA LEU A 465 37.28 22.24 -1.16
C LEU A 465 35.78 21.97 -1.31
N GLY A 466 35.26 21.07 -0.44
CA GLY A 466 33.84 20.83 -0.28
C GLY A 466 33.38 21.04 1.16
N MET A 467 32.16 21.53 1.31
CA MET A 467 31.47 21.65 2.60
C MET A 467 30.14 20.95 2.53
N TYR A 468 29.79 20.14 3.55
CA TYR A 468 28.60 19.34 3.58
C TYR A 468 27.76 19.66 4.83
N ASP A 469 26.47 19.88 4.63
CA ASP A 469 25.51 19.95 5.73
C ASP A 469 25.13 18.54 6.20
N MET A 470 25.76 18.09 7.29
CA MET A 470 25.56 16.80 7.92
C MET A 470 24.51 16.83 9.06
N SER A 471 23.72 17.91 9.18
CA SER A 471 22.77 18.10 10.28
C SER A 471 21.72 16.99 10.35
N SER A 472 21.31 16.42 9.21
CA SER A 472 20.31 15.35 9.11
C SER A 472 20.84 13.95 9.46
N PHE A 473 22.14 13.76 9.58
CA PHE A 473 22.74 12.48 9.92
C PHE A 473 22.71 12.19 11.41
N GLY A 474 22.69 10.92 11.81
CA GLY A 474 22.82 10.50 13.18
C GLY A 474 24.19 10.88 13.76
N LYS A 475 24.22 11.29 15.02
CA LYS A 475 25.44 11.54 15.78
C LYS A 475 25.55 10.47 16.86
N LEU A 476 26.60 9.68 16.78
CA LEU A 476 26.89 8.64 17.75
C LEU A 476 28.18 8.99 18.48
N MET A 477 28.12 8.94 19.80
CA MET A 477 29.32 9.03 20.65
C MET A 477 29.67 7.62 21.11
N VAL A 478 30.88 7.22 20.88
CA VAL A 478 31.41 5.96 21.36
C VAL A 478 32.38 6.27 22.48
N GLU A 479 32.10 5.72 23.66
CA GLU A 479 32.93 5.88 24.85
C GLU A 479 33.43 4.51 25.27
N GLY A 480 34.72 4.42 25.60
CA GLY A 480 35.37 3.19 26.03
C GLY A 480 36.75 3.47 26.67
N ARG A 481 37.38 2.40 27.09
CA ARG A 481 38.73 2.49 27.67
C ARG A 481 39.84 2.64 26.61
N ASP A 482 39.55 2.16 25.39
CA ASP A 482 40.52 2.10 24.28
C ASP A 482 39.95 2.76 23.03
#